data_e28b67b06ca4bc05d3d6fc9fa1e83a18
#
_entry.id   e28b67b06ca4bc05d3d6fc9fa1e83a18
#
_cell.length_a   1.000
_cell.length_b   1.000
_cell.length_c   1.000
_cell.angle_alpha   90.00
_cell.angle_beta   90.00
_cell.angle_gamma   90.00
#
_symmetry.space_group_name_H-M   'P 1'
#
loop_
_entity.id
_entity.type
_entity.pdbx_description
1 polymer ?
#
loop_
_entity_poly.entity_id
_entity_poly.type
_entity_poly.pdbx_seq_one_letter_code
_entity_poly.pdbx_strand_id
1 'polypeptide(L)'
;MIIALALLCMIPAAAENVSTADSLYNKKQYEEALRVYQDVQKEGLTSAAMLYNMGNAAVKCDHYGEAMVAYQKAQSMDPGNSRIRNNIEYLQQKVFDRNNAKLGGRKGDVTPDEPSGLSALWYNITGCVN
;
A
#
# COMPACT_ATOMS: atom_id res chain seq x y z
N MET A 1 -12.30 -18.71 -46.01
CA MET A 1 -11.24 -19.27 -45.16
C MET A 1 -10.28 -18.19 -44.68
N ILE A 2 -10.74 -17.08 -44.12
CA ILE A 2 -9.92 -15.94 -43.61
C ILE A 2 -10.58 -15.34 -42.36
N ILE A 3 -11.02 -16.15 -41.44
CA ILE A 3 -11.64 -15.66 -40.15
C ILE A 3 -10.88 -16.18 -38.91
N ALA A 4 -9.77 -16.88 -39.09
CA ALA A 4 -9.05 -17.52 -37.99
C ALA A 4 -7.81 -16.77 -37.48
N LEU A 5 -7.53 -15.54 -37.93
CA LEU A 5 -6.28 -14.83 -37.58
C LEU A 5 -6.48 -13.54 -36.74
N ALA A 6 -7.71 -13.22 -36.39
CA ALA A 6 -7.99 -11.97 -35.65
C ALA A 6 -8.15 -12.15 -34.11
N LEU A 7 -7.96 -13.35 -33.57
CA LEU A 7 -8.18 -13.67 -32.15
C LEU A 7 -6.89 -13.71 -31.31
N LEU A 8 -5.75 -13.33 -31.85
CA LEU A 8 -4.45 -13.49 -31.15
C LEU A 8 -3.83 -12.19 -30.62
N CYS A 9 -4.56 -11.09 -30.55
CA CYS A 9 -4.03 -9.81 -30.04
C CYS A 9 -4.97 -9.08 -29.08
N MET A 10 -5.61 -9.79 -28.17
CA MET A 10 -6.17 -9.17 -26.97
C MET A 10 -5.36 -9.59 -25.74
N ILE A 11 -4.07 -9.23 -25.71
CA ILE A 11 -3.38 -9.04 -24.45
C ILE A 11 -4.09 -7.84 -23.82
N PRO A 12 -4.72 -7.96 -22.65
CA PRO A 12 -5.37 -6.82 -22.05
C PRO A 12 -4.30 -5.75 -21.81
N ALA A 13 -4.52 -4.54 -22.31
CA ALA A 13 -3.62 -3.38 -22.16
C ALA A 13 -3.16 -3.15 -20.72
N ALA A 14 -3.94 -3.62 -19.75
CA ALA A 14 -3.64 -3.60 -18.34
C ALA A 14 -2.48 -4.50 -17.88
N ALA A 15 -2.29 -5.67 -18.47
CA ALA A 15 -1.15 -6.54 -18.13
C ALA A 15 0.17 -5.90 -18.62
N GLU A 16 0.14 -5.19 -19.74
CA GLU A 16 1.27 -4.42 -20.26
C GLU A 16 1.57 -3.23 -19.35
N ASN A 17 0.55 -2.57 -18.79
CA ASN A 17 0.71 -1.45 -17.88
C ASN A 17 1.31 -1.89 -16.53
N VAL A 18 0.90 -3.01 -15.95
CA VAL A 18 1.51 -3.55 -14.71
C VAL A 18 2.97 -3.91 -14.94
N SER A 19 3.29 -4.58 -16.04
CA SER A 19 4.67 -4.91 -16.41
C SER A 19 5.53 -3.65 -16.59
N THR A 20 4.96 -2.59 -17.15
CA THR A 20 5.62 -1.29 -17.28
C THR A 20 5.91 -0.68 -15.91
N ALA A 21 4.94 -0.71 -14.99
CA ALA A 21 5.11 -0.23 -13.62
C ALA A 21 6.21 -1.01 -12.87
N ASP A 22 6.23 -2.33 -12.99
CA ASP A 22 7.27 -3.19 -12.42
C ASP A 22 8.67 -2.86 -13.00
N SER A 23 8.75 -2.59 -14.30
CA SER A 23 9.99 -2.16 -14.96
C SER A 23 10.47 -0.80 -14.43
N LEU A 24 9.58 0.17 -14.29
CA LEU A 24 9.88 1.49 -13.73
C LEU A 24 10.37 1.37 -12.28
N TYR A 25 9.71 0.53 -11.48
CA TYR A 25 10.13 0.27 -10.10
C TYR A 25 11.55 -0.29 -10.03
N ASN A 26 11.89 -1.26 -10.89
CA ASN A 26 13.22 -1.85 -10.97
C ASN A 26 14.29 -0.84 -11.41
N LYS A 27 13.92 0.16 -12.22
CA LYS A 27 14.77 1.30 -12.60
C LYS A 27 14.84 2.38 -11.52
N LYS A 28 14.21 2.15 -10.34
CA LYS A 28 14.11 3.10 -9.24
C LYS A 28 13.32 4.39 -9.55
N GLN A 29 12.54 4.37 -10.61
CA GLN A 29 11.61 5.44 -11.01
C GLN A 29 10.29 5.23 -10.26
N TYR A 30 10.33 5.42 -8.92
CA TYR A 30 9.25 5.01 -8.03
C TYR A 30 7.98 5.86 -8.20
N GLU A 31 8.13 7.16 -8.47
CA GLU A 31 7.00 8.07 -8.70
C GLU A 31 6.23 7.71 -9.97
N GLU A 32 6.96 7.45 -11.06
CA GLU A 32 6.36 7.03 -12.31
C GLU A 32 5.71 5.65 -12.18
N ALA A 33 6.38 4.70 -11.51
CA ALA A 33 5.81 3.38 -11.23
C ALA A 33 4.51 3.49 -10.45
N LEU A 34 4.49 4.32 -9.41
CA LEU A 34 3.31 4.54 -8.57
C LEU A 34 2.14 5.09 -9.39
N ARG A 35 2.38 6.07 -10.27
CA ARG A 35 1.34 6.63 -11.15
C ARG A 35 0.74 5.55 -12.07
N VAL A 36 1.59 4.72 -12.69
CA VAL A 36 1.10 3.66 -13.57
C VAL A 36 0.28 2.62 -12.79
N TYR A 37 0.70 2.23 -11.57
CA TYR A 37 -0.12 1.36 -10.71
C TYR A 37 -1.45 2.00 -10.35
N GLN A 38 -1.50 3.29 -10.04
CA GLN A 38 -2.72 4.02 -9.74
C GLN A 38 -3.69 4.05 -10.93
N ASP A 39 -3.17 4.24 -12.14
CA ASP A 39 -3.99 4.26 -13.35
C ASP A 39 -4.58 2.88 -13.64
N VAL A 40 -3.79 1.81 -13.51
CA VAL A 40 -4.29 0.43 -13.60
C VAL A 40 -5.36 0.14 -12.54
N GLN A 41 -5.18 0.66 -11.31
CA GLN A 41 -6.18 0.52 -10.25
C GLN A 41 -7.49 1.22 -10.60
N LYS A 42 -7.44 2.42 -11.20
CA LYS A 42 -8.63 3.17 -11.65
C LYS A 42 -9.41 2.43 -12.73
N GLU A 43 -8.72 1.68 -13.58
CA GLU A 43 -9.32 0.81 -14.60
C GLU A 43 -9.99 -0.44 -14.00
N GLY A 44 -9.93 -0.63 -12.68
CA GLY A 44 -10.53 -1.75 -11.97
C GLY A 44 -9.74 -3.05 -12.04
N LEU A 45 -8.55 -3.01 -12.60
CA LEU A 45 -7.68 -4.18 -12.80
C LEU A 45 -6.73 -4.32 -11.62
N THR A 46 -7.20 -4.93 -10.55
CA THR A 46 -6.45 -5.07 -9.31
C THR A 46 -6.17 -6.54 -8.97
N SER A 47 -4.96 -6.81 -8.51
CA SER A 47 -4.57 -8.07 -7.88
C SER A 47 -3.82 -7.81 -6.58
N ALA A 48 -3.78 -8.78 -5.68
CA ALA A 48 -3.02 -8.65 -4.44
C ALA A 48 -1.54 -8.33 -4.71
N ALA A 49 -0.96 -8.95 -5.73
CA ALA A 49 0.44 -8.72 -6.13
C ALA A 49 0.67 -7.29 -6.64
N MET A 50 -0.23 -6.78 -7.51
CA MET A 50 -0.14 -5.41 -8.02
C MET A 50 -0.28 -4.38 -6.88
N LEU A 51 -1.26 -4.55 -6.00
CA LEU A 51 -1.46 -3.66 -4.85
C LEU A 51 -0.29 -3.71 -3.86
N TYR A 52 0.33 -4.88 -3.67
CA TYR A 52 1.55 -5.03 -2.89
C TYR A 52 2.71 -4.23 -3.50
N ASN A 53 2.93 -4.35 -4.82
CA ASN A 53 3.97 -3.61 -5.53
C ASN A 53 3.71 -2.09 -5.53
N MET A 54 2.44 -1.68 -5.70
CA MET A 54 2.01 -0.28 -5.55
C MET A 54 2.34 0.26 -4.16
N GLY A 55 2.05 -0.51 -3.09
CA GLY A 55 2.42 -0.16 -1.73
C GLY A 55 3.93 0.00 -1.55
N ASN A 56 4.73 -0.90 -2.14
CA ASN A 56 6.18 -0.80 -2.13
C ASN A 56 6.68 0.48 -2.82
N ALA A 57 6.10 0.85 -3.97
CA ALA A 57 6.43 2.09 -4.68
C ALA A 57 6.07 3.32 -3.83
N ALA A 58 4.89 3.33 -3.22
CA ALA A 58 4.45 4.41 -2.33
C ALA A 58 5.36 4.58 -1.11
N VAL A 59 5.86 3.48 -0.51
CA VAL A 59 6.85 3.55 0.59
C VAL A 59 8.15 4.21 0.12
N LYS A 60 8.61 3.93 -1.10
CA LYS A 60 9.82 4.52 -1.68
C LYS A 60 9.69 6.02 -1.95
N CYS A 61 8.44 6.49 -2.16
CA CYS A 61 8.10 7.90 -2.34
C CYS A 61 7.73 8.61 -1.01
N ASP A 62 7.88 7.94 0.15
CA ASP A 62 7.45 8.42 1.46
C ASP A 62 5.93 8.68 1.59
N HIS A 63 5.12 8.13 0.69
CA HIS A 63 3.65 8.20 0.69
C HIS A 63 3.06 7.11 1.58
N TYR A 64 3.36 7.15 2.88
CA TYR A 64 3.03 6.06 3.82
C TYR A 64 1.54 5.81 4.00
N GLY A 65 0.70 6.84 3.92
CA GLY A 65 -0.76 6.68 3.97
C GLY A 65 -1.29 5.88 2.78
N GLU A 66 -0.81 6.20 1.58
CA GLU A 66 -1.17 5.49 0.36
C GLU A 66 -0.66 4.05 0.36
N ALA A 67 0.58 3.85 0.81
CA ALA A 67 1.16 2.52 0.99
C ALA A 67 0.32 1.65 1.94
N MET A 68 -0.15 2.21 3.05
CA MET A 68 -1.00 1.50 4.01
C MET A 68 -2.31 1.05 3.37
N VAL A 69 -2.98 1.93 2.62
CA VAL A 69 -4.23 1.60 1.91
C VAL A 69 -3.99 0.50 0.87
N ALA A 70 -2.90 0.58 0.11
CA ALA A 70 -2.55 -0.43 -0.89
C ALA A 70 -2.29 -1.81 -0.26
N TYR A 71 -1.50 -1.87 0.82
CA TYR A 71 -1.23 -3.11 1.54
C TYR A 71 -2.48 -3.71 2.20
N GLN A 72 -3.36 -2.90 2.80
CA GLN A 72 -4.60 -3.38 3.40
C GLN A 72 -5.55 -3.97 2.35
N LYS A 73 -5.66 -3.34 1.19
CA LYS A 73 -6.40 -3.90 0.05
C LYS A 73 -5.77 -5.22 -0.44
N ALA A 74 -4.44 -5.28 -0.57
CA ALA A 74 -3.73 -6.50 -0.93
C ALA A 74 -3.98 -7.61 0.10
N GLN A 75 -3.95 -7.29 1.39
CA GLN A 75 -4.22 -8.24 2.48
C GLN A 75 -5.66 -8.77 2.45
N SER A 76 -6.63 -7.94 2.10
CA SER A 76 -8.04 -8.39 1.97
C SER A 76 -8.22 -9.38 0.82
N MET A 77 -7.38 -9.32 -0.21
CA MET A 77 -7.41 -10.23 -1.36
C MET A 77 -6.57 -11.50 -1.12
N ASP A 78 -5.50 -11.41 -0.32
CA ASP A 78 -4.60 -12.51 0.03
C ASP A 78 -4.24 -12.46 1.52
N PRO A 79 -5.18 -12.89 2.42
CA PRO A 79 -5.00 -12.79 3.87
C PRO A 79 -3.85 -13.63 4.42
N GLY A 80 -3.48 -14.71 3.72
CA GLY A 80 -2.41 -15.63 4.11
C GLY A 80 -1.00 -15.14 3.81
N ASN A 81 -0.85 -14.04 3.09
CA ASN A 81 0.44 -13.57 2.62
C ASN A 81 1.25 -12.87 3.72
N SER A 82 2.26 -13.57 4.23
CA SER A 82 3.12 -13.04 5.29
C SER A 82 3.92 -11.80 4.86
N ARG A 83 4.29 -11.68 3.58
CA ARG A 83 5.03 -10.51 3.08
C ARG A 83 4.20 -9.23 3.18
N ILE A 84 2.91 -9.31 2.82
CA ILE A 84 1.98 -8.17 2.95
C ILE A 84 1.85 -7.79 4.42
N ARG A 85 1.61 -8.76 5.30
CA ARG A 85 1.49 -8.51 6.75
C ARG A 85 2.75 -7.87 7.33
N ASN A 86 3.92 -8.41 7.01
CA ASN A 86 5.19 -7.88 7.50
C ASN A 86 5.44 -6.43 7.03
N ASN A 87 5.03 -6.10 5.78
CA ASN A 87 5.16 -4.74 5.27
C ASN A 87 4.20 -3.77 5.97
N ILE A 88 2.98 -4.22 6.33
CA ILE A 88 2.05 -3.43 7.14
C ILE A 88 2.65 -3.13 8.50
N GLU A 89 3.16 -4.14 9.21
CA GLU A 89 3.79 -3.99 10.53
C GLU A 89 5.00 -3.05 10.46
N TYR A 90 5.88 -3.24 9.48
CA TYR A 90 7.03 -2.37 9.25
C TYR A 90 6.59 -0.91 9.02
N LEU A 91 5.56 -0.70 8.21
CA LEU A 91 5.06 0.64 7.90
C LEU A 91 4.43 1.31 9.12
N GLN A 92 3.67 0.55 9.92
CA GLN A 92 3.11 1.04 11.19
C GLN A 92 4.20 1.52 12.15
N GLN A 93 5.26 0.71 12.32
CA GLN A 93 6.41 1.09 13.15
C GLN A 93 7.10 2.34 12.61
N LYS A 94 7.31 2.42 11.31
CA LYS A 94 7.97 3.57 10.68
C LYS A 94 7.17 4.86 10.84
N VAL A 95 5.85 4.80 10.71
CA VAL A 95 4.96 5.96 10.93
C VAL A 95 4.96 6.37 12.41
N PHE A 96 4.93 5.40 13.32
CA PHE A 96 5.02 5.65 14.75
C PHE A 96 6.34 6.37 15.13
N ASP A 97 7.47 5.85 14.66
CA ASP A 97 8.79 6.45 14.93
C ASP A 97 8.91 7.87 14.37
N ARG A 98 8.36 8.11 13.16
CA ARG A 98 8.34 9.43 12.53
C ARG A 98 7.50 10.43 13.32
N ASN A 99 6.35 9.98 13.85
CA ASN A 99 5.49 10.83 14.68
C ASN A 99 6.15 11.14 16.03
N ASN A 100 6.78 10.14 16.65
CA ASN A 100 7.53 10.34 17.89
C ASN A 100 8.73 11.27 17.71
N ALA A 101 9.45 11.16 16.60
CA ALA A 101 10.54 12.07 16.28
C ALA A 101 10.07 13.52 16.11
N LYS A 102 8.90 13.74 15.54
CA LYS A 102 8.27 15.07 15.41
C LYS A 102 7.77 15.62 16.76
N LEU A 103 7.34 14.73 17.64
CA LEU A 103 6.87 15.06 19.01
C LEU A 103 8.02 15.10 20.01
N GLY A 104 9.15 14.48 19.71
CA GLY A 104 10.30 14.26 20.60
C GLY A 104 11.11 15.50 20.96
N GLY A 105 10.65 16.70 20.59
CA GLY A 105 11.06 17.93 21.25
C GLY A 105 10.51 18.08 22.68
N ARG A 106 9.60 17.21 23.09
CA ARG A 106 9.09 17.09 24.47
C ARG A 106 9.66 15.85 25.15
N LYS A 107 10.92 15.92 25.50
CA LYS A 107 11.52 14.99 26.46
C LYS A 107 11.02 15.40 27.84
N GLY A 108 9.97 14.77 28.32
CA GLY A 108 9.43 15.01 29.65
C GLY A 108 8.05 14.36 29.77
N ASP A 109 8.01 13.27 30.51
CA ASP A 109 6.83 12.73 31.14
C ASP A 109 5.81 12.02 30.23
N VAL A 110 6.18 10.84 29.76
CA VAL A 110 5.19 9.83 29.44
C VAL A 110 5.25 8.79 30.56
N THR A 111 4.33 8.92 31.52
CA THR A 111 4.07 7.84 32.48
C THR A 111 3.55 6.62 31.73
N PRO A 112 3.95 5.38 32.09
CA PRO A 112 3.58 4.17 31.37
C PRO A 112 2.09 3.82 31.37
N ASP A 113 1.24 4.59 32.06
CA ASP A 113 -0.15 4.24 32.36
C ASP A 113 -1.22 5.05 31.61
N GLU A 114 -0.83 5.94 30.68
CA GLU A 114 -1.82 6.63 29.85
C GLU A 114 -1.81 6.01 28.44
N PRO A 115 -2.95 5.48 27.96
CA PRO A 115 -3.07 5.06 26.56
C PRO A 115 -2.85 6.29 25.69
N SER A 116 -1.76 6.32 24.95
CA SER A 116 -1.45 7.37 23.98
C SER A 116 -2.69 7.67 23.12
N GLY A 117 -2.95 8.94 22.81
CA GLY A 117 -4.19 9.42 22.19
C GLY A 117 -4.70 8.68 20.93
N LEU A 118 -3.85 7.84 20.33
CA LEU A 118 -4.25 6.93 19.24
C LEU A 118 -5.03 5.71 19.77
N SER A 119 -4.69 5.17 20.94
CA SER A 119 -5.46 4.07 21.54
C SER A 119 -6.82 4.56 22.07
N ALA A 120 -6.92 5.81 22.52
CA ALA A 120 -8.19 6.43 22.89
C ALA A 120 -9.10 6.65 21.67
N LEU A 121 -8.54 6.99 20.50
CA LEU A 121 -9.28 7.09 19.23
C LEU A 121 -9.80 5.71 18.78
N TRP A 122 -9.00 4.67 18.90
CA TRP A 122 -9.43 3.29 18.59
C TRP A 122 -10.50 2.78 19.56
N TYR A 123 -10.40 3.11 20.83
CA TYR A 123 -11.39 2.72 21.84
C TYR A 123 -12.75 3.39 21.60
N ASN A 124 -12.76 4.66 21.15
CA ASN A 124 -13.99 5.37 20.83
C ASN A 124 -14.63 4.92 19.50
N ILE A 125 -13.85 4.39 18.55
CA ILE A 125 -14.37 3.87 17.27
C ILE A 125 -14.94 2.45 17.43
N THR A 126 -14.37 1.62 18.31
CA THR A 126 -14.83 0.25 18.55
C THR A 126 -15.95 0.17 19.61
N GLY A 127 -16.14 1.20 20.42
CA GLY A 127 -17.19 1.28 21.44
C GLY A 127 -18.60 1.60 20.92
N CYS A 128 -18.77 1.86 19.62
CA CYS A 128 -20.08 2.15 19.02
C CYS A 128 -20.72 0.95 18.29
N VAL A 129 -20.28 -0.27 18.57
CA VAL A 129 -20.92 -1.49 18.03
C VAL A 129 -21.47 -2.31 19.19
N ASN A 130 -22.63 -1.86 19.70
CA ASN A 130 -23.62 -2.66 20.43
C ASN A 130 -24.99 -2.10 20.11
#